data_5a88db6616cf3fe93474f36ade6d8080
#
_entry.id   5a88db6616cf3fe93474f36ade6d8080
#
_cell.length_a   1.000
_cell.length_b   1.000
_cell.length_c   1.000
_cell.angle_alpha   90.00
_cell.angle_beta   90.00
_cell.angle_gamma   90.00
#
_symmetry.space_group_name_H-M   'P 1'
#
loop_
_entity.id
_entity.type
_entity.pdbx_description
1 polymer ?
#
loop_
_entity_poly.entity_id
_entity_poly.type
_entity_poly.pdbx_seq_one_letter_code
_entity_poly.pdbx_strand_id
1 'polypeptide(L)'
;MKPHDSLKADLVAAGKNYSSQYTGSRAERYVEHRGLGPLASRFKLGYVSAPAIGHDQYRGRLAIPYLRPAGGTAAVATIRFRCIADVCVKANDGAYLPQHREKHEGHGKYMGLPGHPPRLYNTPALLTSQPYIALTEGEFDAIAVEGAGVPAVGTPGVSSWRGHFDPAFAGFEVVFVLGDGDDAGRRFAAKMCERLPNAKSIDLGNGYDAARFIHEFGSEEFRERLGL
;
A
#
# COMPACT_ATOMS: atom_id res chain seq x y z
N MET A 1 -14.90 -7.70 -17.19
CA MET A 1 -14.88 -6.81 -18.37
C MET A 1 -13.53 -6.14 -18.44
N LYS A 2 -12.79 -6.22 -19.57
CA LYS A 2 -11.53 -5.49 -19.73
C LYS A 2 -11.83 -3.99 -19.80
N PRO A 3 -11.11 -3.13 -19.06
CA PRO A 3 -11.30 -1.68 -19.18
C PRO A 3 -11.06 -1.24 -20.62
N HIS A 4 -11.89 -0.33 -21.12
CA HIS A 4 -11.68 0.30 -22.42
C HIS A 4 -10.32 1.02 -22.42
N ASP A 5 -9.63 1.11 -23.56
CA ASP A 5 -8.28 1.70 -23.61
C ASP A 5 -8.27 3.19 -23.22
N SER A 6 -9.36 3.92 -23.47
CA SER A 6 -9.55 5.29 -22.95
C SER A 6 -9.51 5.33 -21.41
N LEU A 7 -10.21 4.41 -20.72
CA LEU A 7 -10.22 4.37 -19.26
C LEU A 7 -8.84 4.08 -18.65
N LYS A 8 -8.00 3.29 -19.34
CA LYS A 8 -6.62 3.05 -18.90
C LYS A 8 -5.76 4.31 -19.07
N ALA A 9 -5.91 5.01 -20.18
CA ALA A 9 -5.21 6.28 -20.43
C ALA A 9 -5.61 7.35 -19.40
N ASP A 10 -6.90 7.45 -19.07
CA ASP A 10 -7.42 8.38 -18.06
C ASP A 10 -6.86 8.11 -16.68
N LEU A 11 -6.72 6.83 -16.28
CA LEU A 11 -6.10 6.45 -15.00
C LEU A 11 -4.61 6.84 -14.94
N VAL A 12 -3.88 6.66 -16.05
CA VAL A 12 -2.47 7.05 -16.12
C VAL A 12 -2.34 8.57 -16.08
N ALA A 13 -3.20 9.30 -16.80
CA ALA A 13 -3.24 10.76 -16.79
C ALA A 13 -3.56 11.30 -15.38
N ALA A 14 -4.57 10.73 -14.70
CA ALA A 14 -4.91 11.09 -13.33
C ALA A 14 -3.74 10.80 -12.36
N GLY A 15 -3.10 9.63 -12.47
CA GLY A 15 -1.94 9.28 -11.65
C GLY A 15 -0.78 10.26 -11.83
N LYS A 16 -0.45 10.63 -13.07
CA LYS A 16 0.58 11.65 -13.38
C LYS A 16 0.20 13.03 -12.82
N ASN A 17 -1.06 13.44 -13.00
CA ASN A 17 -1.57 14.71 -12.47
C ASN A 17 -1.41 14.77 -10.95
N TYR A 18 -1.80 13.71 -10.20
CA TYR A 18 -1.68 13.71 -8.75
C TYR A 18 -0.23 13.63 -8.28
N SER A 19 0.62 12.86 -8.97
CA SER A 19 2.05 12.80 -8.66
C SER A 19 2.75 14.15 -8.86
N SER A 20 2.37 14.96 -9.86
CA SER A 20 2.91 16.29 -10.05
C SER A 20 2.47 17.31 -8.98
N GLN A 21 1.40 17.00 -8.24
CA GLN A 21 0.88 17.82 -7.14
C GLN A 21 1.41 17.39 -5.75
N TYR A 22 2.32 16.42 -5.71
CA TYR A 22 2.79 15.82 -4.46
C TYR A 22 3.74 16.72 -3.68
N THR A 23 4.77 17.24 -4.35
CA THR A 23 5.82 18.06 -3.73
C THR A 23 5.26 19.36 -3.16
N GLY A 24 5.66 19.71 -1.95
CA GLY A 24 5.16 20.86 -1.18
C GLY A 24 3.76 20.65 -0.56
N SER A 25 3.12 19.50 -0.81
CA SER A 25 1.75 19.24 -0.36
C SER A 25 1.70 18.71 1.08
N ARG A 26 0.46 18.64 1.63
CA ARG A 26 0.25 17.91 2.89
C ARG A 26 0.47 16.40 2.76
N ALA A 27 0.35 15.84 1.56
CA ALA A 27 0.61 14.43 1.31
C ALA A 27 2.10 14.11 1.49
N GLU A 28 2.99 14.95 0.99
CA GLU A 28 4.44 14.80 1.21
C GLU A 28 4.77 14.79 2.69
N ARG A 29 4.35 15.83 3.44
CA ARG A 29 4.59 15.90 4.90
C ARG A 29 4.03 14.70 5.67
N TYR A 30 2.86 14.20 5.28
CA TYR A 30 2.26 13.02 5.89
C TYR A 30 3.08 11.75 5.59
N VAL A 31 3.51 11.55 4.36
CA VAL A 31 4.31 10.38 3.93
C VAL A 31 5.72 10.42 4.53
N GLU A 32 6.32 11.61 4.65
CA GLU A 32 7.59 11.82 5.37
C GLU A 32 7.47 11.44 6.84
N HIS A 33 6.42 11.90 7.53
CA HIS A 33 6.15 11.51 8.91
C HIS A 33 6.01 9.99 9.08
N ARG A 34 5.54 9.28 8.03
CA ARG A 34 5.44 7.82 8.01
C ARG A 34 6.76 7.12 7.66
N GLY A 35 7.87 7.86 7.52
CA GLY A 35 9.18 7.31 7.13
C GLY A 35 9.28 6.87 5.67
N LEU A 36 8.29 7.20 4.83
CA LEU A 36 8.19 6.72 3.45
C LEU A 36 8.55 7.78 2.40
N GLY A 37 8.98 8.98 2.82
CA GLY A 37 9.29 10.10 1.92
C GLY A 37 10.22 9.73 0.76
N PRO A 38 11.39 9.08 1.01
CA PRO A 38 12.33 8.69 -0.04
C PRO A 38 11.74 7.75 -1.09
N LEU A 39 10.68 7.02 -0.75
CA LEU A 39 10.05 6.02 -1.61
C LEU A 39 8.88 6.58 -2.44
N ALA A 40 8.37 7.74 -2.09
CA ALA A 40 7.15 8.32 -2.68
C ALA A 40 7.21 8.41 -4.22
N SER A 41 8.34 8.85 -4.77
CA SER A 41 8.54 8.97 -6.22
C SER A 41 8.52 7.61 -6.93
N ARG A 42 9.16 6.59 -6.35
CA ARG A 42 9.19 5.22 -6.89
C ARG A 42 7.76 4.66 -7.03
N PHE A 43 6.92 4.89 -6.03
CA PHE A 43 5.55 4.40 -6.00
C PHE A 43 4.54 5.37 -6.62
N LYS A 44 5.01 6.49 -7.21
CA LYS A 44 4.17 7.50 -7.85
C LYS A 44 3.07 8.04 -6.94
N LEU A 45 3.36 8.15 -5.64
CA LEU A 45 2.42 8.74 -4.70
C LEU A 45 2.09 10.16 -5.12
N GLY A 46 0.86 10.58 -4.87
CA GLY A 46 0.36 11.87 -5.34
C GLY A 46 -0.57 12.56 -4.35
N TYR A 47 -0.91 13.80 -4.64
CA TYR A 47 -1.88 14.58 -3.88
C TYR A 47 -3.00 15.08 -4.78
N VAL A 48 -4.23 15.04 -4.32
CA VAL A 48 -5.38 15.50 -5.09
C VAL A 48 -5.72 16.95 -4.68
N SER A 49 -4.96 17.94 -5.15
CA SER A 49 -5.32 19.35 -5.00
C SER A 49 -6.25 19.82 -6.12
N ALA A 50 -5.99 19.37 -7.36
CA ALA A 50 -6.82 19.58 -8.54
C ALA A 50 -7.31 18.23 -9.06
N PRO A 51 -8.52 17.79 -8.70
CA PRO A 51 -9.07 16.51 -9.12
C PRO A 51 -9.22 16.41 -10.64
N ALA A 52 -8.99 15.22 -11.20
CA ALA A 52 -9.42 14.88 -12.54
C ALA A 52 -10.95 14.86 -12.63
N ILE A 53 -11.51 14.91 -13.83
CA ILE A 53 -12.97 14.86 -14.06
C ILE A 53 -13.58 13.64 -13.37
N GLY A 54 -14.61 13.84 -12.56
CA GLY A 54 -15.28 12.79 -11.79
C GLY A 54 -14.56 12.35 -10.51
N HIS A 55 -13.45 13.01 -10.15
CA HIS A 55 -12.67 12.70 -8.94
C HIS A 55 -12.81 13.74 -7.82
N ASP A 56 -13.78 14.66 -7.88
CA ASP A 56 -13.93 15.76 -6.92
C ASP A 56 -14.03 15.30 -5.46
N GLN A 57 -14.66 14.16 -5.21
CA GLN A 57 -14.80 13.53 -3.90
C GLN A 57 -13.47 13.13 -3.25
N TYR A 58 -12.37 13.06 -4.02
CA TYR A 58 -11.03 12.70 -3.53
C TYR A 58 -10.15 13.91 -3.22
N ARG A 59 -10.64 15.14 -3.41
CA ARG A 59 -9.88 16.36 -3.11
C ARG A 59 -9.31 16.33 -1.71
N GLY A 60 -8.03 16.73 -1.58
CA GLY A 60 -7.33 16.74 -0.31
C GLY A 60 -6.80 15.39 0.18
N ARG A 61 -6.97 14.32 -0.59
CA ARG A 61 -6.49 12.98 -0.23
C ARG A 61 -5.11 12.68 -0.84
N LEU A 62 -4.37 11.79 -0.19
CA LEU A 62 -3.20 11.13 -0.77
C LEU A 62 -3.69 10.13 -1.82
N ALA A 63 -3.15 10.23 -3.04
CA ALA A 63 -3.39 9.29 -4.12
C ALA A 63 -2.32 8.21 -4.13
N ILE A 64 -2.74 6.95 -4.15
CA ILE A 64 -1.88 5.76 -4.17
C ILE A 64 -2.18 4.96 -5.44
N PRO A 65 -1.42 5.15 -6.53
CA PRO A 65 -1.61 4.41 -7.76
C PRO A 65 -1.19 2.95 -7.61
N TYR A 66 -2.02 2.05 -8.10
CA TYR A 66 -1.70 0.64 -8.21
C TYR A 66 -1.04 0.40 -9.56
N LEU A 67 0.26 0.20 -9.54
CA LEU A 67 1.06 0.06 -10.75
C LEU A 67 0.98 -1.36 -11.32
N ARG A 68 1.07 -1.45 -12.64
CA ARG A 68 1.18 -2.72 -13.38
C ARG A 68 2.57 -2.90 -13.95
N PRO A 69 3.05 -4.14 -14.08
CA PRO A 69 4.33 -4.45 -14.71
C PRO A 69 4.41 -3.96 -16.17
N ALA A 70 3.28 -3.96 -16.89
CA ALA A 70 3.22 -3.61 -18.31
C ALA A 70 3.68 -2.18 -18.64
N GLY A 71 3.62 -1.24 -17.66
CA GLY A 71 4.00 0.16 -17.91
C GLY A 71 3.14 0.87 -18.98
N GLY A 72 3.64 2.00 -19.51
CA GLY A 72 3.03 2.75 -20.62
C GLY A 72 1.61 3.25 -20.29
N THR A 73 0.73 3.20 -21.29
CA THR A 73 -0.68 3.62 -21.17
C THR A 73 -1.54 2.70 -20.29
N ALA A 74 -1.01 1.56 -19.89
CA ALA A 74 -1.65 0.60 -19.00
C ALA A 74 -0.99 0.54 -17.62
N ALA A 75 -0.05 1.44 -17.31
CA ALA A 75 0.78 1.41 -16.11
C ALA A 75 -0.02 1.49 -14.81
N VAL A 76 -1.19 2.16 -14.79
CA VAL A 76 -2.04 2.28 -13.60
C VAL A 76 -3.26 1.38 -13.73
N ALA A 77 -3.42 0.48 -12.75
CA ALA A 77 -4.56 -0.45 -12.69
C ALA A 77 -5.78 0.15 -12.01
N THR A 78 -5.53 0.95 -10.97
CA THR A 78 -6.52 1.71 -10.19
C THR A 78 -5.78 2.73 -9.34
N ILE A 79 -6.50 3.62 -8.68
CA ILE A 79 -5.96 4.55 -7.68
C ILE A 79 -6.80 4.39 -6.41
N ARG A 80 -6.15 4.24 -5.27
CA ARG A 80 -6.79 4.39 -3.97
C ARG A 80 -6.45 5.75 -3.38
N PHE A 81 -7.34 6.24 -2.57
CA PHE A 81 -7.24 7.56 -1.97
C PHE A 81 -7.33 7.44 -0.45
N ARG A 82 -6.25 7.84 0.24
CA ARG A 82 -6.19 7.84 1.70
C ARG A 82 -6.55 9.21 2.24
N CYS A 83 -7.41 9.26 3.25
CA CYS A 83 -7.67 10.48 4.00
C CYS A 83 -6.43 10.89 4.79
N ILE A 84 -6.03 12.16 4.64
CA ILE A 84 -4.94 12.81 5.34
C ILE A 84 -5.35 14.19 5.86
N ALA A 85 -6.67 14.38 6.12
CA ALA A 85 -7.18 15.62 6.69
C ALA A 85 -6.61 15.80 8.11
N ASP A 86 -6.18 17.03 8.45
CA ASP A 86 -5.51 17.30 9.71
C ASP A 86 -6.35 16.85 10.92
N VAL A 87 -7.65 17.04 10.88
CA VAL A 87 -8.59 16.58 11.93
C VAL A 87 -8.61 15.07 12.12
N CYS A 88 -8.15 14.31 11.11
CA CYS A 88 -8.12 12.85 11.16
C CYS A 88 -6.75 12.29 11.58
N VAL A 89 -5.68 12.97 11.18
CA VAL A 89 -4.31 12.44 11.29
C VAL A 89 -3.44 13.21 12.27
N LYS A 90 -3.95 14.31 12.86
CA LYS A 90 -3.21 15.12 13.84
C LYS A 90 -3.94 15.24 15.17
N ALA A 91 -3.16 15.40 16.23
CA ALA A 91 -3.63 15.80 17.55
C ALA A 91 -3.89 17.31 17.61
N ASN A 92 -4.48 17.79 18.71
CA ASN A 92 -4.84 19.20 18.90
C ASN A 92 -3.61 20.15 18.92
N ASP A 93 -2.43 19.63 19.24
CA ASP A 93 -1.15 20.36 19.22
C ASP A 93 -0.51 20.41 17.83
N GLY A 94 -1.14 19.81 16.82
CA GLY A 94 -0.66 19.75 15.43
C GLY A 94 0.30 18.61 15.14
N ALA A 95 0.69 17.81 16.13
CA ALA A 95 1.52 16.62 15.93
C ALA A 95 0.75 15.53 15.19
N TYR A 96 1.43 14.78 14.32
CA TYR A 96 0.81 13.63 13.68
C TYR A 96 0.54 12.50 14.66
N LEU A 97 -0.64 11.90 14.54
CA LEU A 97 -1.04 10.73 15.31
C LEU A 97 -0.37 9.46 14.77
N PRO A 98 -0.03 8.50 15.63
CA PRO A 98 0.26 7.13 15.21
C PRO A 98 -0.92 6.56 14.40
N GLN A 99 -0.66 5.70 13.42
CA GLN A 99 -1.67 5.19 12.48
C GLN A 99 -2.91 4.59 13.18
N HIS A 100 -2.71 3.86 14.27
CA HIS A 100 -3.80 3.22 15.04
C HIS A 100 -4.64 4.22 15.84
N ARG A 101 -4.20 5.48 15.97
CA ARG A 101 -4.95 6.57 16.65
C ARG A 101 -5.57 7.56 15.68
N GLU A 102 -5.38 7.40 14.38
CA GLU A 102 -6.05 8.24 13.38
C GLU A 102 -7.58 8.05 13.46
N LYS A 103 -8.32 9.17 13.38
CA LYS A 103 -9.78 9.19 13.52
C LYS A 103 -10.43 9.52 12.19
N HIS A 104 -11.24 8.61 11.65
CA HIS A 104 -11.93 8.79 10.38
C HIS A 104 -13.45 8.68 10.59
N GLU A 105 -13.97 9.49 11.52
CA GLU A 105 -15.39 9.50 11.86
C GLU A 105 -16.23 10.03 10.69
N GLY A 106 -17.30 9.33 10.34
CA GLY A 106 -18.23 9.71 9.28
C GLY A 106 -17.74 9.48 7.85
N HIS A 107 -16.49 9.00 7.65
CA HIS A 107 -15.96 8.67 6.33
C HIS A 107 -14.88 7.59 6.37
N GLY A 108 -14.67 6.89 5.24
CA GLY A 108 -13.66 5.85 5.15
C GLY A 108 -12.22 6.43 5.15
N LYS A 109 -11.31 5.79 5.90
CA LYS A 109 -9.86 6.04 5.85
C LYS A 109 -9.34 5.93 4.41
N TYR A 110 -9.82 4.93 3.68
CA TYR A 110 -9.51 4.71 2.27
C TYR A 110 -10.77 4.76 1.40
N MET A 111 -10.61 5.27 0.19
CA MET A 111 -11.62 5.22 -0.86
C MET A 111 -10.99 4.64 -2.14
N GLY A 112 -11.75 3.83 -2.86
CA GLY A 112 -11.41 3.34 -4.20
C GLY A 112 -12.23 4.05 -5.27
N LEU A 113 -11.87 3.81 -6.53
CA LEU A 113 -12.68 4.23 -7.66
C LEU A 113 -13.93 3.35 -7.77
N PRO A 114 -15.12 3.91 -8.03
CA PRO A 114 -16.35 3.16 -8.18
C PRO A 114 -16.24 2.10 -9.28
N GLY A 115 -16.75 0.90 -9.01
CA GLY A 115 -16.73 -0.21 -9.97
C GLY A 115 -15.38 -0.90 -10.15
N HIS A 116 -14.31 -0.43 -9.50
CA HIS A 116 -13.01 -1.11 -9.57
C HIS A 116 -12.95 -2.28 -8.59
N PRO A 117 -12.61 -3.49 -9.06
CA PRO A 117 -12.49 -4.64 -8.17
C PRO A 117 -11.25 -4.50 -7.26
N PRO A 118 -11.23 -5.23 -6.12
CA PRO A 118 -10.01 -5.37 -5.30
C PRO A 118 -8.84 -5.87 -6.13
N ARG A 119 -7.64 -5.31 -5.86
CA ARG A 119 -6.40 -5.65 -6.56
C ARG A 119 -5.27 -5.74 -5.55
N LEU A 120 -4.28 -6.55 -5.86
CA LEU A 120 -3.00 -6.51 -5.15
C LEU A 120 -2.28 -5.21 -5.45
N TYR A 121 -1.70 -4.61 -4.42
CA TYR A 121 -0.83 -3.44 -4.55
C TYR A 121 0.58 -3.87 -4.93
N ASN A 122 1.27 -3.03 -5.70
CA ASN A 122 2.65 -3.25 -6.13
C ASN A 122 2.89 -4.58 -6.87
N THR A 123 2.00 -4.93 -7.79
CA THR A 123 2.17 -6.16 -8.62
C THR A 123 3.47 -6.21 -9.45
N PRO A 124 4.21 -5.11 -9.75
CA PRO A 124 5.56 -5.21 -10.31
C PRO A 124 6.53 -6.07 -9.48
N ALA A 125 6.38 -6.12 -8.15
CA ALA A 125 7.21 -6.96 -7.29
C ALA A 125 7.10 -8.46 -7.58
N LEU A 126 5.98 -8.91 -8.17
CA LEU A 126 5.80 -10.32 -8.60
C LEU A 126 6.74 -10.74 -9.73
N LEU A 127 7.41 -9.79 -10.38
CA LEU A 127 8.42 -10.06 -11.42
C LEU A 127 9.85 -10.13 -10.88
N THR A 128 10.03 -10.14 -9.58
CA THR A 128 11.36 -10.29 -8.97
C THR A 128 12.01 -11.62 -9.34
N SER A 129 13.35 -11.63 -9.38
CA SER A 129 14.14 -12.87 -9.49
C SER A 129 14.45 -13.50 -8.12
N GLN A 130 14.02 -12.87 -7.02
CA GLN A 130 14.21 -13.44 -5.69
C GLN A 130 13.31 -14.66 -5.48
N PRO A 131 13.78 -15.68 -4.76
CA PRO A 131 12.97 -16.87 -4.47
C PRO A 131 11.90 -16.59 -3.40
N TYR A 132 11.84 -15.39 -2.86
CA TYR A 132 10.91 -14.98 -1.81
C TYR A 132 10.19 -13.67 -2.16
N ILE A 133 9.05 -13.47 -1.52
CA ILE A 133 8.26 -12.24 -1.59
C ILE A 133 7.53 -12.02 -0.27
N ALA A 134 7.31 -10.77 0.11
CA ALA A 134 6.47 -10.43 1.25
C ALA A 134 5.03 -10.12 0.82
N LEU A 135 4.08 -10.50 1.65
CA LEU A 135 2.65 -10.20 1.55
C LEU A 135 2.23 -9.41 2.79
N THR A 136 1.80 -8.17 2.61
CA THR A 136 1.39 -7.26 3.68
C THR A 136 -0.11 -6.98 3.66
N GLU A 137 -0.64 -6.43 4.77
CA GLU A 137 -2.05 -6.04 4.85
C GLU A 137 -2.37 -4.75 4.10
N GLY A 138 -1.41 -3.84 3.97
CA GLY A 138 -1.63 -2.51 3.41
C GLY A 138 -0.58 -2.04 2.43
N GLU A 139 -0.87 -0.90 1.81
CA GLU A 139 0.01 -0.29 0.82
C GLU A 139 1.28 0.27 1.45
N PHE A 140 1.18 0.89 2.64
CA PHE A 140 2.33 1.52 3.29
C PHE A 140 3.34 0.48 3.76
N ASP A 141 2.85 -0.65 4.25
CA ASP A 141 3.72 -1.77 4.63
C ASP A 141 4.46 -2.34 3.44
N ALA A 142 3.75 -2.54 2.31
CA ALA A 142 4.40 -2.98 1.07
C ALA A 142 5.47 -1.98 0.59
N ILE A 143 5.21 -0.67 0.69
CA ILE A 143 6.19 0.37 0.34
C ILE A 143 7.41 0.29 1.25
N ALA A 144 7.22 0.18 2.56
CA ALA A 144 8.31 0.12 3.53
C ALA A 144 9.18 -1.13 3.33
N VAL A 145 8.55 -2.29 3.15
CA VAL A 145 9.22 -3.58 2.93
C VAL A 145 10.03 -3.57 1.63
N GLU A 146 9.49 -2.98 0.56
CA GLU A 146 10.24 -2.74 -0.69
C GLU A 146 11.44 -1.80 -0.46
N GLY A 147 11.26 -0.78 0.39
CA GLY A 147 12.35 0.13 0.79
C GLY A 147 13.45 -0.57 1.57
N ALA A 148 13.12 -1.61 2.34
CA ALA A 148 14.06 -2.47 3.05
C ALA A 148 14.74 -3.53 2.14
N GLY A 149 14.47 -3.51 0.83
CA GLY A 149 15.09 -4.41 -0.15
C GLY A 149 14.44 -5.79 -0.24
N VAL A 150 13.23 -5.96 0.26
CA VAL A 150 12.46 -7.20 0.15
C VAL A 150 11.29 -6.96 -0.80
N PRO A 151 11.16 -7.73 -1.91
CA PRO A 151 10.01 -7.59 -2.80
C PRO A 151 8.70 -7.78 -2.04
N ALA A 152 7.74 -6.87 -2.21
CA ALA A 152 6.51 -6.89 -1.43
C ALA A 152 5.26 -6.52 -2.22
N VAL A 153 4.18 -7.21 -1.91
CA VAL A 153 2.83 -6.99 -2.43
C VAL A 153 1.88 -6.73 -1.26
N GLY A 154 1.05 -5.69 -1.37
CA GLY A 154 0.02 -5.40 -0.37
C GLY A 154 -1.36 -5.90 -0.78
N THR A 155 -2.16 -6.33 0.21
CA THR A 155 -3.60 -6.54 -0.01
C THR A 155 -4.35 -5.22 0.24
N PRO A 156 -5.50 -4.99 -0.40
CA PRO A 156 -6.30 -3.80 -0.12
C PRO A 156 -7.18 -3.97 1.14
N GLY A 157 -6.70 -4.72 2.11
CA GLY A 157 -7.36 -5.09 3.37
C GLY A 157 -7.66 -6.59 3.47
N VAL A 158 -7.69 -7.09 4.69
CA VAL A 158 -7.79 -8.54 5.03
C VAL A 158 -8.99 -9.27 4.43
N SER A 159 -10.13 -8.61 4.23
CA SER A 159 -11.34 -9.17 3.63
C SER A 159 -11.34 -9.14 2.09
N SER A 160 -10.35 -8.52 1.47
CA SER A 160 -10.33 -8.24 0.04
C SER A 160 -9.62 -9.30 -0.79
N TRP A 161 -9.06 -10.34 -0.16
CA TRP A 161 -8.42 -11.43 -0.88
C TRP A 161 -9.39 -12.14 -1.84
N ARG A 162 -8.89 -12.48 -3.02
CA ARG A 162 -9.64 -13.20 -4.05
C ARG A 162 -8.85 -14.45 -4.47
N GLY A 163 -9.54 -15.57 -4.71
CA GLY A 163 -8.91 -16.83 -5.07
C GLY A 163 -7.99 -16.78 -6.30
N HIS A 164 -8.28 -15.88 -7.23
CA HIS A 164 -7.44 -15.69 -8.41
C HIS A 164 -6.10 -14.99 -8.12
N PHE A 165 -5.83 -14.58 -6.89
CA PHE A 165 -4.51 -14.08 -6.48
C PHE A 165 -3.54 -15.21 -6.12
N ASP A 166 -4.03 -16.37 -5.70
CA ASP A 166 -3.20 -17.48 -5.24
C ASP A 166 -2.11 -17.89 -6.25
N PRO A 167 -2.40 -18.04 -7.55
CA PRO A 167 -1.38 -18.45 -8.53
C PRO A 167 -0.21 -17.48 -8.65
N ALA A 168 -0.40 -16.20 -8.29
CA ALA A 168 0.68 -15.20 -8.36
C ALA A 168 1.81 -15.47 -7.37
N PHE A 169 1.56 -16.29 -6.33
CA PHE A 169 2.53 -16.61 -5.28
C PHE A 169 3.10 -18.02 -5.40
N ALA A 170 2.56 -18.86 -6.26
CA ALA A 170 2.96 -20.26 -6.38
C ALA A 170 4.40 -20.48 -6.89
N GLY A 171 4.98 -19.48 -7.54
CA GLY A 171 6.35 -19.56 -8.08
C GLY A 171 7.46 -19.21 -7.08
N PHE A 172 7.12 -18.71 -5.88
CA PHE A 172 8.10 -18.37 -4.84
C PHE A 172 8.36 -19.57 -3.92
N GLU A 173 9.58 -19.69 -3.43
CA GLU A 173 9.93 -20.69 -2.42
C GLU A 173 9.32 -20.31 -1.07
N VAL A 174 9.29 -19.00 -0.73
CA VAL A 174 8.73 -18.49 0.51
C VAL A 174 7.91 -17.22 0.26
N VAL A 175 6.71 -17.17 0.83
CA VAL A 175 5.89 -15.96 0.94
C VAL A 175 5.86 -15.53 2.41
N PHE A 176 6.59 -14.48 2.77
CA PHE A 176 6.58 -13.91 4.11
C PHE A 176 5.28 -13.14 4.33
N VAL A 177 4.40 -13.63 5.18
CA VAL A 177 3.15 -12.96 5.51
C VAL A 177 3.36 -12.05 6.72
N LEU A 178 3.19 -10.76 6.51
CA LEU A 178 3.40 -9.69 7.48
C LEU A 178 2.02 -9.10 7.84
N GLY A 179 1.40 -9.68 8.87
CA GLY A 179 0.18 -9.13 9.45
C GLY A 179 0.51 -8.02 10.46
N ASP A 180 -0.42 -7.10 10.67
CA ASP A 180 -0.32 -6.11 11.74
C ASP A 180 -0.27 -6.81 13.11
N GLY A 181 0.45 -6.23 14.07
CA GLY A 181 0.64 -6.79 15.41
C GLY A 181 -0.61 -6.72 16.30
N ASP A 182 -1.78 -6.94 15.73
CA ASP A 182 -3.06 -6.99 16.41
C ASP A 182 -3.82 -8.30 16.08
N ASP A 183 -4.99 -8.50 16.66
CA ASP A 183 -5.79 -9.70 16.44
C ASP A 183 -6.27 -9.87 15.01
N ALA A 184 -6.51 -8.77 14.28
CA ALA A 184 -6.94 -8.81 12.88
C ALA A 184 -5.78 -9.27 11.99
N GLY A 185 -4.58 -8.72 12.22
CA GLY A 185 -3.37 -9.10 11.50
C GLY A 185 -2.94 -10.54 11.75
N ARG A 186 -3.03 -11.01 12.99
CA ARG A 186 -2.79 -12.43 13.31
C ARG A 186 -3.75 -13.36 12.56
N ARG A 187 -5.04 -13.02 12.51
CA ARG A 187 -6.04 -13.79 11.72
C ARG A 187 -5.77 -13.74 10.23
N PHE A 188 -5.34 -12.58 9.71
CA PHE A 188 -4.93 -12.46 8.31
C PHE A 188 -3.75 -13.38 8.01
N ALA A 189 -2.69 -13.34 8.81
CA ALA A 189 -1.50 -14.15 8.61
C ALA A 189 -1.83 -15.66 8.67
N ALA A 190 -2.61 -16.10 9.66
CA ALA A 190 -3.06 -17.47 9.77
C ALA A 190 -3.83 -17.92 8.51
N LYS A 191 -4.80 -17.12 8.06
CA LYS A 191 -5.58 -17.39 6.86
C LYS A 191 -4.72 -17.48 5.59
N MET A 192 -3.70 -16.66 5.46
CA MET A 192 -2.80 -16.71 4.30
C MET A 192 -1.91 -17.95 4.35
N CYS A 193 -1.42 -18.35 5.52
CA CYS A 193 -0.66 -19.59 5.70
C CYS A 193 -1.49 -20.86 5.43
N GLU A 194 -2.78 -20.86 5.76
CA GLU A 194 -3.68 -21.96 5.38
C GLU A 194 -3.91 -22.05 3.87
N ARG A 195 -3.85 -20.89 3.20
CA ARG A 195 -4.21 -20.77 1.79
C ARG A 195 -3.04 -20.97 0.82
N LEU A 196 -1.87 -20.46 1.19
CA LEU A 196 -0.65 -20.50 0.36
C LEU A 196 0.32 -21.51 0.99
N PRO A 197 0.58 -22.65 0.31
CA PRO A 197 1.41 -23.72 0.89
C PRO A 197 2.84 -23.31 1.25
N ASN A 198 3.35 -22.27 0.57
CA ASN A 198 4.69 -21.69 0.76
C ASN A 198 4.69 -20.44 1.64
N ALA A 199 3.57 -20.11 2.30
CA ALA A 199 3.50 -18.96 3.18
C ALA A 199 4.09 -19.26 4.57
N LYS A 200 4.80 -18.24 5.11
CA LYS A 200 5.36 -18.23 6.45
C LYS A 200 4.95 -16.94 7.15
N SER A 201 4.21 -17.05 8.23
CA SER A 201 3.87 -15.90 9.08
C SER A 201 5.10 -15.39 9.82
N ILE A 202 5.31 -14.09 9.81
CA ILE A 202 6.38 -13.41 10.55
C ILE A 202 5.73 -12.51 11.61
N ASP A 203 6.08 -12.74 12.85
CA ASP A 203 5.66 -11.90 13.97
C ASP A 203 6.66 -10.76 14.18
N LEU A 204 6.21 -9.52 14.00
CA LEU A 204 6.99 -8.31 14.23
C LEU A 204 6.80 -7.75 15.65
N GLY A 205 5.98 -8.39 16.48
CA GLY A 205 5.67 -7.97 17.83
C GLY A 205 4.33 -7.21 17.95
N ASN A 206 3.82 -7.18 19.17
CA ASN A 206 2.51 -6.56 19.45
C ASN A 206 2.50 -5.05 19.10
N GLY A 207 1.51 -4.66 18.31
CA GLY A 207 1.28 -3.26 17.91
C GLY A 207 2.20 -2.76 16.79
N TYR A 208 3.02 -3.63 16.18
CA TYR A 208 3.83 -3.27 15.02
C TYR A 208 3.16 -3.71 13.72
N ASP A 209 3.04 -2.77 12.78
CA ASP A 209 2.96 -3.05 11.36
C ASP A 209 4.37 -3.03 10.75
N ALA A 210 4.54 -3.51 9.52
CA ALA A 210 5.86 -3.61 8.91
C ALA A 210 6.50 -2.24 8.67
N ALA A 211 5.70 -1.23 8.30
CA ALA A 211 6.19 0.13 8.08
C ALA A 211 6.72 0.75 9.37
N ARG A 212 6.02 0.57 10.47
CA ARG A 212 6.44 1.06 11.79
C ARG A 212 7.69 0.32 12.27
N PHE A 213 7.74 -1.01 12.13
CA PHE A 213 8.90 -1.80 12.54
C PHE A 213 10.17 -1.34 11.81
N ILE A 214 10.10 -1.21 10.48
CA ILE A 214 11.23 -0.76 9.67
C ILE A 214 11.63 0.68 10.02
N HIS A 215 10.68 1.56 10.28
CA HIS A 215 10.96 2.94 10.67
C HIS A 215 11.67 3.03 12.01
N GLU A 216 11.32 2.18 12.97
CA GLU A 216 11.83 2.23 14.35
C GLU A 216 13.15 1.45 14.52
N PHE A 217 13.29 0.29 13.87
CA PHE A 217 14.44 -0.62 14.04
C PHE A 217 15.37 -0.69 12.82
N GLY A 218 14.94 -0.17 11.67
CA GLY A 218 15.73 -0.18 10.45
C GLY A 218 15.54 -1.42 9.56
N SER A 219 16.09 -1.29 8.35
CA SER A 219 15.93 -2.34 7.31
C SER A 219 16.76 -3.58 7.60
N GLU A 220 17.89 -3.45 8.31
CA GLU A 220 18.77 -4.57 8.64
C GLU A 220 18.09 -5.52 9.64
N GLU A 221 17.63 -5.00 10.78
CA GLU A 221 16.88 -5.76 11.79
C GLU A 221 15.64 -6.42 11.19
N PHE A 222 14.94 -5.70 10.29
CA PHE A 222 13.79 -6.26 9.59
C PHE A 222 14.17 -7.46 8.72
N ARG A 223 15.27 -7.38 7.96
CA ARG A 223 15.74 -8.49 7.12
C ARG A 223 16.19 -9.69 7.97
N GLU A 224 16.91 -9.45 9.06
CA GLU A 224 17.29 -10.50 10.01
C GLU A 224 16.07 -11.22 10.59
N ARG A 225 14.99 -10.49 10.89
CA ARG A 225 13.71 -11.07 11.35
C ARG A 225 13.08 -12.02 10.32
N LEU A 226 13.32 -11.79 9.03
CA LEU A 226 12.90 -12.68 7.95
C LEU A 226 13.87 -13.87 7.75
N GLY A 227 15.08 -13.78 8.27
CA GLY A 227 16.17 -14.73 8.03
C GLY A 227 16.90 -14.48 6.71
N LEU A 228 17.03 -13.21 6.29
CA LEU A 228 17.65 -12.74 5.04
C LEU A 228 18.97 -12.02 5.28
#